data_c1289e6da110089fb50e546483f1b093
#
_entry.id   c1289e6da110089fb50e546483f1b093
#
_cell.length_a   1.000
_cell.length_b   1.000
_cell.length_c   1.000
_cell.angle_alpha   90.00
_cell.angle_beta   90.00
_cell.angle_gamma   90.00
#
_symmetry.space_group_name_H-M   'P 1'
#
loop_
_entity.id
_entity.type
_entity.pdbx_description
1 polymer ?
#
loop_
_entity_poly.entity_id
_entity_poly.type
_entity_poly.pdbx_seq_one_letter_code
_entity_poly.pdbx_strand_id
1 'polypeptide(L)'
;MTDRFRHAVCAAALLALAGCKDAPAPGWSGYAEGDYVYVAAPVAGRLQQLTVQAGDQVKGGAPLFALDVTNEREAAAAAQAQASAAQAQAANLDTGRRPDEIAAIEAQLAQARALATQAQADLARFAALVGAGAVSRSEMDAARARATQADQRVNELQASLRTARLPARPQERAAASAQARAASAALAQQRWRVEQAAQAAPADAQVAETFYRVGEWVGAGQPVLALLPPTQIKARFFVPEPDVATLKAGDVVQLSCDGCGTPIAARVSRIATQAEYTPPVIYSNAQRAKLVFMVEARPDAADAPRLKPGLPLDVRRAAAGG
;
A
#
# COMPACT_ATOMS: atom_id res chain seq x y z
N MET A 1 -13.79 68.68 65.85
CA MET A 1 -14.57 67.62 65.19
C MET A 1 -14.23 67.44 63.70
N THR A 2 -13.34 68.25 63.15
CA THR A 2 -13.03 68.34 61.69
C THR A 2 -11.84 67.46 61.27
N ASP A 3 -10.95 67.02 62.16
CA ASP A 3 -9.77 66.23 61.75
C ASP A 3 -10.04 64.75 61.57
N ARG A 4 -10.97 64.17 62.26
CA ARG A 4 -11.34 62.74 62.07
C ARG A 4 -12.01 62.46 60.73
N PHE A 5 -12.68 63.47 60.17
CA PHE A 5 -13.35 63.31 58.83
C PHE A 5 -12.34 63.34 57.67
N ARG A 6 -11.26 64.13 57.83
CA ARG A 6 -10.20 64.19 56.79
C ARG A 6 -9.39 62.89 56.69
N HIS A 7 -9.12 62.26 57.84
CA HIS A 7 -8.40 60.96 57.82
C HIS A 7 -9.25 59.82 57.32
N ALA A 8 -10.56 59.83 57.55
CA ALA A 8 -11.47 58.79 56.99
C ALA A 8 -11.65 58.88 55.45
N VAL A 9 -11.66 60.12 54.92
CA VAL A 9 -11.74 60.32 53.44
C VAL A 9 -10.43 59.95 52.76
N CYS A 10 -9.27 60.19 53.32
CA CYS A 10 -7.99 59.76 52.79
C CYS A 10 -7.80 58.22 52.81
N ALA A 11 -8.28 57.55 53.88
CA ALA A 11 -8.22 56.07 53.96
C ALA A 11 -9.15 55.41 52.97
N ALA A 12 -10.34 55.95 52.69
CA ALA A 12 -11.25 55.44 51.65
C ALA A 12 -10.74 55.69 50.26
N ALA A 13 -10.00 56.76 49.96
CA ALA A 13 -9.38 56.99 48.64
C ALA A 13 -8.17 56.09 48.40
N LEU A 14 -7.44 55.65 49.39
CA LEU A 14 -6.32 54.69 49.28
C LEU A 14 -6.80 53.24 49.05
N LEU A 15 -7.98 52.85 49.55
CA LEU A 15 -8.57 51.54 49.29
C LEU A 15 -9.20 51.43 47.91
N ALA A 16 -9.56 52.55 47.29
CA ALA A 16 -10.10 52.52 45.90
C ALA A 16 -9.03 52.35 44.81
N LEU A 17 -7.74 52.51 45.09
CA LEU A 17 -6.63 52.32 44.16
C LEU A 17 -6.10 50.88 44.13
N ALA A 18 -6.52 49.99 45.03
CA ALA A 18 -6.06 48.59 45.06
C ALA A 18 -6.88 47.64 44.15
N GLY A 19 -7.82 48.16 43.37
CA GLY A 19 -8.76 47.36 42.56
C GLY A 19 -8.44 47.26 41.07
N CYS A 20 -7.27 47.70 40.60
CA CYS A 20 -6.86 47.38 39.22
C CYS A 20 -6.42 45.92 39.15
N LYS A 21 -7.36 45.03 38.93
CA LYS A 21 -6.99 43.74 38.37
C LYS A 21 -6.35 44.03 37.01
N ASP A 22 -5.10 43.59 36.84
CA ASP A 22 -4.44 43.58 35.53
C ASP A 22 -5.42 43.04 34.49
N ALA A 23 -5.71 43.87 33.49
CA ALA A 23 -6.48 43.41 32.36
C ALA A 23 -5.76 42.16 31.78
N PRO A 24 -6.44 41.05 31.60
CA PRO A 24 -5.80 39.88 31.06
C PRO A 24 -5.09 40.27 29.77
N ALA A 25 -3.84 39.86 29.62
CA ALA A 25 -3.03 40.13 28.43
C ALA A 25 -3.88 39.81 27.16
N PRO A 26 -3.85 40.71 26.16
CA PRO A 26 -4.66 40.52 24.94
C PRO A 26 -4.35 39.16 24.33
N GLY A 27 -5.36 38.34 24.22
CA GLY A 27 -5.28 37.05 23.56
C GLY A 27 -5.31 37.20 22.03
N TRP A 28 -4.83 36.22 21.34
CA TRP A 28 -4.95 36.12 19.90
C TRP A 28 -6.23 35.35 19.56
N SER A 29 -6.97 35.80 18.56
CA SER A 29 -8.19 35.13 18.10
C SER A 29 -7.87 34.15 17.00
N GLY A 30 -8.57 33.00 17.00
CA GLY A 30 -8.41 31.95 16.03
C GLY A 30 -9.60 31.00 15.99
N TYR A 31 -9.39 29.84 15.43
CA TYR A 31 -10.40 28.77 15.37
C TYR A 31 -9.74 27.40 15.32
N ALA A 32 -10.48 26.39 15.70
CA ALA A 32 -10.06 25.01 15.55
C ALA A 32 -10.21 24.58 14.07
N GLU A 33 -9.22 23.90 13.52
CA GLU A 33 -9.20 23.38 12.16
C GLU A 33 -8.87 21.89 12.17
N GLY A 34 -9.51 21.11 11.29
CA GLY A 34 -9.22 19.71 11.10
C GLY A 34 -8.50 19.47 9.78
N ASP A 35 -7.42 18.71 9.81
CA ASP A 35 -6.77 18.19 8.60
C ASP A 35 -7.44 16.85 8.24
N TYR A 36 -8.34 16.87 7.25
CA TYR A 36 -9.13 15.70 6.86
C TYR A 36 -8.32 14.72 6.02
N VAL A 37 -8.54 13.43 6.26
CA VAL A 37 -8.06 12.34 5.42
C VAL A 37 -9.18 11.91 4.49
N TYR A 38 -9.00 12.15 3.21
CA TYR A 38 -9.96 11.77 2.17
C TYR A 38 -9.72 10.33 1.75
N VAL A 39 -10.71 9.46 1.95
CA VAL A 39 -10.62 8.05 1.58
C VAL A 39 -11.27 7.85 0.22
N ALA A 40 -10.45 7.38 -0.73
CA ALA A 40 -10.82 7.12 -2.11
C ALA A 40 -10.41 5.71 -2.51
N ALA A 41 -11.13 5.09 -3.46
CA ALA A 41 -10.65 3.87 -4.11
C ALA A 41 -9.84 4.21 -5.37
N PRO A 42 -8.72 3.54 -5.63
CA PRO A 42 -7.94 3.75 -6.84
C PRO A 42 -8.59 3.13 -8.09
N VAL A 43 -9.72 2.44 -7.92
CA VAL A 43 -10.54 1.84 -8.98
C VAL A 43 -11.90 2.52 -9.02
N ALA A 44 -12.51 2.58 -10.21
CA ALA A 44 -13.86 3.09 -10.37
C ALA A 44 -14.89 1.97 -10.25
N GLY A 45 -16.09 2.30 -9.77
CA GLY A 45 -17.18 1.33 -9.67
C GLY A 45 -18.42 1.93 -9.05
N ARG A 46 -19.53 1.16 -9.06
CA ARG A 46 -20.74 1.55 -8.33
C ARG A 46 -20.54 1.30 -6.85
N LEU A 47 -20.89 2.26 -6.00
CA LEU A 47 -20.86 2.08 -4.55
C LEU A 47 -21.90 1.03 -4.14
N GLN A 48 -21.44 -0.15 -3.76
CA GLN A 48 -22.30 -1.29 -3.38
C GLN A 48 -22.64 -1.24 -1.89
N GLN A 49 -21.69 -0.86 -1.06
CA GLN A 49 -21.84 -0.81 0.39
C GLN A 49 -21.14 0.42 0.97
N LEU A 50 -21.80 1.08 1.90
CA LEU A 50 -21.25 2.12 2.75
C LEU A 50 -21.62 1.74 4.20
N THR A 51 -20.60 1.40 5.00
CA THR A 51 -20.80 0.82 6.35
C THR A 51 -20.81 1.87 7.45
N VAL A 52 -20.57 3.12 7.10
CA VAL A 52 -20.43 4.22 8.05
C VAL A 52 -21.25 5.43 7.60
N GLN A 53 -21.59 6.29 8.57
CA GLN A 53 -22.29 7.56 8.34
C GLN A 53 -21.49 8.72 8.95
N ALA A 54 -21.80 9.94 8.49
CA ALA A 54 -21.19 11.14 9.08
C ALA A 54 -21.47 11.19 10.59
N GLY A 55 -20.45 11.44 11.38
CA GLY A 55 -20.50 11.44 12.84
C GLY A 55 -19.98 10.16 13.50
N ASP A 56 -19.94 9.04 12.80
CA ASP A 56 -19.48 7.75 13.35
C ASP A 56 -18.00 7.80 13.77
N GLN A 57 -17.68 7.03 14.80
CA GLN A 57 -16.29 6.77 15.21
C GLN A 57 -15.84 5.44 14.64
N VAL A 58 -14.73 5.44 13.92
CA VAL A 58 -14.13 4.25 13.31
C VAL A 58 -12.76 3.97 13.88
N LYS A 59 -12.42 2.70 14.01
CA LYS A 59 -11.07 2.25 14.36
C LYS A 59 -10.25 1.96 13.10
N GLY A 60 -8.94 2.09 13.20
CA GLY A 60 -8.04 1.67 12.14
C GLY A 60 -8.32 0.23 11.70
N GLY A 61 -8.42 -0.01 10.39
CA GLY A 61 -8.80 -1.30 9.81
C GLY A 61 -10.31 -1.58 9.73
N ALA A 62 -11.19 -0.73 10.30
CA ALA A 62 -12.64 -0.89 10.15
C ALA A 62 -13.06 -0.70 8.69
N PRO A 63 -13.96 -1.56 8.15
CA PRO A 63 -14.45 -1.41 6.79
C PRO A 63 -15.26 -0.11 6.65
N LEU A 64 -15.02 0.63 5.56
CA LEU A 64 -15.69 1.90 5.30
C LEU A 64 -16.70 1.78 4.16
N PHE A 65 -16.25 1.31 3.02
CA PHE A 65 -17.09 1.11 1.87
C PHE A 65 -16.55 0.04 0.93
N ALA A 66 -17.42 -0.46 0.05
CA ALA A 66 -17.05 -1.37 -1.02
C ALA A 66 -17.74 -0.97 -2.33
N LEU A 67 -16.99 -1.02 -3.43
CA LEU A 67 -17.50 -0.87 -4.78
C LEU A 67 -17.94 -2.23 -5.33
N ASP A 68 -18.85 -2.23 -6.31
CA ASP A 68 -19.19 -3.42 -7.09
C ASP A 68 -17.98 -3.84 -7.93
N VAL A 69 -17.55 -5.06 -7.72
CA VAL A 69 -16.36 -5.65 -8.36
C VAL A 69 -16.70 -6.89 -9.19
N THR A 70 -17.93 -7.01 -9.65
CA THR A 70 -18.37 -8.18 -10.42
C THR A 70 -17.49 -8.38 -11.66
N ASN A 71 -17.29 -7.34 -12.45
CA ASN A 71 -16.45 -7.38 -13.65
C ASN A 71 -14.97 -7.66 -13.32
N GLU A 72 -14.45 -7.07 -12.25
CA GLU A 72 -13.06 -7.26 -11.81
C GLU A 72 -12.82 -8.69 -11.32
N ARG A 73 -13.80 -9.31 -10.66
CA ARG A 73 -13.74 -10.72 -10.25
C ARG A 73 -13.72 -11.66 -11.44
N GLU A 74 -14.56 -11.43 -12.44
CA GLU A 74 -14.57 -12.19 -13.69
C GLU A 74 -13.25 -12.04 -14.46
N ALA A 75 -12.71 -10.82 -14.54
CA ALA A 75 -11.41 -10.57 -15.14
C ALA A 75 -10.27 -11.28 -14.37
N ALA A 76 -10.33 -11.31 -13.04
CA ALA A 76 -9.37 -12.04 -12.22
C ALA A 76 -9.49 -13.56 -12.41
N ALA A 77 -10.71 -14.10 -12.55
CA ALA A 77 -10.95 -15.50 -12.83
C ALA A 77 -10.40 -15.91 -14.21
N ALA A 78 -10.61 -15.09 -15.23
CA ALA A 78 -10.04 -15.29 -16.56
C ALA A 78 -8.50 -15.26 -16.54
N ALA A 79 -7.90 -14.28 -15.85
CA ALA A 79 -6.45 -14.19 -15.68
C ALA A 79 -5.89 -15.39 -14.90
N GLN A 80 -6.62 -15.90 -13.90
CA GLN A 80 -6.25 -17.12 -13.17
C GLN A 80 -6.19 -18.33 -14.08
N ALA A 81 -7.18 -18.53 -14.94
CA ALA A 81 -7.19 -19.63 -15.91
C ALA A 81 -6.01 -19.53 -16.88
N GLN A 82 -5.70 -18.32 -17.34
CA GLN A 82 -4.59 -18.07 -18.25
C GLN A 82 -3.23 -18.31 -17.58
N ALA A 83 -3.05 -17.89 -16.33
CA ALA A 83 -1.85 -18.16 -15.54
C ALA A 83 -1.65 -19.66 -15.31
N SER A 84 -2.73 -20.39 -14.96
CA SER A 84 -2.69 -21.85 -14.78
C SER A 84 -2.32 -22.59 -16.07
N ALA A 85 -2.87 -22.17 -17.21
CA ALA A 85 -2.55 -22.75 -18.52
C ALA A 85 -1.06 -22.52 -18.89
N ALA A 86 -0.55 -21.30 -18.69
CA ALA A 86 0.85 -20.97 -18.97
C ALA A 86 1.82 -21.72 -18.04
N GLN A 87 1.47 -21.91 -16.77
CA GLN A 87 2.24 -22.70 -15.82
C GLN A 87 2.27 -24.19 -16.21
N ALA A 88 1.11 -24.76 -16.60
CA ALA A 88 1.04 -26.13 -17.07
C ALA A 88 1.87 -26.35 -18.35
N GLN A 89 1.86 -25.39 -19.28
CA GLN A 89 2.70 -25.43 -20.48
C GLN A 89 4.19 -25.39 -20.12
N ALA A 90 4.61 -24.53 -19.20
CA ALA A 90 6.00 -24.47 -18.75
C ALA A 90 6.43 -25.79 -18.08
N ALA A 91 5.60 -26.34 -17.20
CA ALA A 91 5.85 -27.62 -16.54
C ALA A 91 5.94 -28.80 -17.53
N ASN A 92 5.11 -28.79 -18.56
CA ASN A 92 5.14 -29.83 -19.61
C ASN A 92 6.45 -29.81 -20.41
N LEU A 93 7.05 -28.63 -20.61
CA LEU A 93 8.33 -28.50 -21.30
C LEU A 93 9.53 -28.88 -20.44
N ASP A 94 9.38 -28.94 -19.12
CA ASP A 94 10.43 -29.36 -18.17
C ASP A 94 10.58 -30.90 -18.11
N THR A 95 9.64 -31.64 -18.68
CA THR A 95 9.65 -33.11 -18.73
C THR A 95 10.07 -33.59 -20.10
N GLY A 96 10.65 -34.78 -20.18
CA GLY A 96 10.86 -35.52 -21.43
C GLY A 96 9.55 -36.12 -21.93
N ARG A 97 9.67 -37.14 -22.84
CA ARG A 97 8.51 -37.89 -23.33
C ARG A 97 7.79 -38.61 -22.19
N ARG A 98 6.54 -39.00 -22.45
CA ARG A 98 5.72 -39.75 -21.49
C ARG A 98 6.38 -41.07 -21.10
N PRO A 99 6.18 -41.56 -19.85
CA PRO A 99 6.79 -42.80 -19.38
C PRO A 99 6.56 -43.99 -20.30
N ASP A 100 5.36 -44.15 -20.87
CA ASP A 100 5.04 -45.27 -21.76
C ASP A 100 5.77 -45.18 -23.10
N GLU A 101 6.01 -43.99 -23.65
CA GLU A 101 6.80 -43.78 -24.86
C GLU A 101 8.28 -44.11 -24.60
N ILE A 102 8.79 -43.79 -23.42
CA ILE A 102 10.14 -44.16 -22.99
C ILE A 102 10.26 -45.68 -22.85
N ALA A 103 9.30 -46.32 -22.19
CA ALA A 103 9.25 -47.78 -22.03
C ALA A 103 9.23 -48.52 -23.37
N ALA A 104 8.52 -48.02 -24.38
CA ALA A 104 8.54 -48.59 -25.73
C ALA A 104 9.93 -48.54 -26.37
N ILE A 105 10.66 -47.41 -26.21
CA ILE A 105 12.03 -47.28 -26.71
C ILE A 105 12.97 -48.22 -25.97
N GLU A 106 12.81 -48.37 -24.64
CA GLU A 106 13.61 -49.28 -23.82
C GLU A 106 13.42 -50.74 -24.22
N ALA A 107 12.19 -51.17 -24.55
CA ALA A 107 11.89 -52.50 -25.07
C ALA A 107 12.57 -52.76 -26.42
N GLN A 108 12.51 -51.77 -27.32
CA GLN A 108 13.20 -51.87 -28.64
C GLN A 108 14.73 -51.95 -28.45
N LEU A 109 15.29 -51.18 -27.51
CA LEU A 109 16.72 -51.23 -27.18
C LEU A 109 17.11 -52.60 -26.61
N ALA A 110 16.30 -53.19 -25.74
CA ALA A 110 16.55 -54.53 -25.20
C ALA A 110 16.56 -55.58 -26.31
N GLN A 111 15.62 -55.52 -27.26
CA GLN A 111 15.60 -56.40 -28.44
C GLN A 111 16.86 -56.24 -29.31
N ALA A 112 17.24 -54.99 -29.61
CA ALA A 112 18.44 -54.71 -30.43
C ALA A 112 19.71 -55.23 -29.76
N ARG A 113 19.84 -55.09 -28.42
CA ARG A 113 20.95 -55.65 -27.67
C ARG A 113 21.03 -57.17 -27.77
N ALA A 114 19.91 -57.87 -27.67
CA ALA A 114 19.88 -59.33 -27.83
C ALA A 114 20.35 -59.76 -29.25
N LEU A 115 19.90 -59.06 -30.28
CA LEU A 115 20.34 -59.30 -31.65
C LEU A 115 21.82 -58.99 -31.88
N ALA A 116 22.33 -57.91 -31.28
CA ALA A 116 23.76 -57.58 -31.35
C ALA A 116 24.62 -58.65 -30.66
N THR A 117 24.21 -59.13 -29.51
CA THR A 117 24.89 -60.20 -28.77
C THR A 117 24.93 -61.48 -29.64
N GLN A 118 23.84 -61.85 -30.31
CA GLN A 118 23.82 -62.99 -31.18
C GLN A 118 24.74 -62.81 -32.40
N ALA A 119 24.68 -61.65 -33.06
CA ALA A 119 25.54 -61.36 -34.23
C ALA A 119 27.02 -61.35 -33.91
N GLN A 120 27.39 -60.82 -32.72
CA GLN A 120 28.78 -60.87 -32.22
C GLN A 120 29.24 -62.30 -31.93
N ALA A 121 28.40 -63.14 -31.30
CA ALA A 121 28.71 -64.54 -31.05
C ALA A 121 28.89 -65.32 -32.40
N ASP A 122 28.07 -65.05 -33.40
CA ASP A 122 28.20 -65.63 -34.72
C ASP A 122 29.50 -65.18 -35.39
N LEU A 123 29.83 -63.87 -35.35
CA LEU A 123 31.12 -63.36 -35.86
C LEU A 123 32.31 -64.04 -35.21
N ALA A 124 32.30 -64.17 -33.88
CA ALA A 124 33.39 -64.85 -33.11
C ALA A 124 33.52 -66.34 -33.56
N ARG A 125 32.41 -67.03 -33.78
CA ARG A 125 32.39 -68.40 -34.25
C ARG A 125 32.95 -68.51 -35.69
N PHE A 126 32.54 -67.65 -36.59
CA PHE A 126 33.04 -67.62 -37.97
C PHE A 126 34.54 -67.28 -38.02
N ALA A 127 34.97 -66.31 -37.17
CA ALA A 127 36.41 -65.96 -37.06
C ALA A 127 37.30 -67.15 -36.64
N ALA A 128 36.82 -67.99 -35.71
CA ALA A 128 37.52 -69.19 -35.28
C ALA A 128 37.60 -70.25 -36.39
N LEU A 129 36.57 -70.37 -37.23
CA LEU A 129 36.45 -71.40 -38.33
C LEU A 129 37.17 -71.02 -39.61
N VAL A 130 37.38 -69.74 -39.91
CA VAL A 130 38.12 -69.26 -41.11
C VAL A 130 39.54 -69.79 -41.13
N GLY A 131 40.25 -69.79 -39.92
CA GLY A 131 41.58 -70.27 -39.79
C GLY A 131 41.74 -71.79 -40.09
N ALA A 132 40.63 -72.57 -39.93
CA ALA A 132 40.56 -73.98 -40.21
C ALA A 132 40.08 -74.26 -41.64
N GLY A 133 39.84 -73.24 -42.45
CA GLY A 133 39.30 -73.42 -43.88
C GLY A 133 37.87 -73.91 -43.97
N ALA A 134 37.12 -73.92 -42.80
CA ALA A 134 35.75 -74.42 -42.73
C ALA A 134 34.66 -73.40 -43.15
N VAL A 135 35.06 -72.12 -43.31
CA VAL A 135 34.19 -71.00 -43.69
C VAL A 135 34.93 -70.10 -44.67
N SER A 136 34.24 -69.61 -45.71
CA SER A 136 34.82 -68.68 -46.66
C SER A 136 35.04 -67.28 -46.10
N ARG A 137 35.99 -66.52 -46.70
CA ARG A 137 36.20 -65.11 -46.37
C ARG A 137 34.96 -64.27 -46.56
N SER A 138 34.14 -64.55 -47.62
CA SER A 138 32.92 -63.83 -47.86
C SER A 138 31.87 -64.03 -46.73
N GLU A 139 31.75 -65.23 -46.19
CA GLU A 139 30.85 -65.55 -45.07
C GLU A 139 31.26 -64.84 -43.79
N MET A 140 32.58 -64.78 -43.52
CA MET A 140 33.13 -64.01 -42.38
C MET A 140 32.89 -62.53 -42.58
N ASP A 141 33.07 -61.95 -43.77
CA ASP A 141 32.82 -60.52 -44.02
C ASP A 141 31.32 -60.21 -43.91
N ALA A 142 30.43 -61.11 -44.33
CA ALA A 142 29.00 -60.97 -44.10
C ALA A 142 28.63 -61.01 -42.58
N ALA A 143 29.25 -61.92 -41.84
CA ALA A 143 29.03 -61.95 -40.35
C ALA A 143 29.53 -60.68 -39.66
N ARG A 144 30.70 -60.16 -40.08
CA ARG A 144 31.20 -58.87 -39.59
C ARG A 144 30.27 -57.72 -39.91
N ALA A 145 29.75 -57.65 -41.13
CA ALA A 145 28.79 -56.63 -41.53
C ALA A 145 27.50 -56.67 -40.67
N ARG A 146 26.96 -57.88 -40.41
CA ARG A 146 25.79 -58.08 -39.54
C ARG A 146 26.04 -57.62 -38.11
N ALA A 147 27.20 -57.97 -37.53
CA ALA A 147 27.56 -57.54 -36.18
C ALA A 147 27.68 -56.01 -36.09
N THR A 148 28.37 -55.40 -37.08
CA THR A 148 28.49 -53.95 -37.17
C THR A 148 27.10 -53.29 -37.29
N GLN A 149 26.22 -53.80 -38.14
CA GLN A 149 24.86 -53.29 -38.32
C GLN A 149 24.05 -53.40 -37.03
N ALA A 150 24.12 -54.49 -36.29
CA ALA A 150 23.43 -54.71 -35.05
C ALA A 150 23.93 -53.73 -33.95
N ASP A 151 25.25 -53.51 -33.87
CA ASP A 151 25.83 -52.52 -32.94
C ASP A 151 25.40 -51.11 -33.27
N GLN A 152 25.35 -50.72 -34.54
CA GLN A 152 24.85 -49.39 -34.94
C GLN A 152 23.38 -49.21 -34.57
N ARG A 153 22.55 -50.26 -34.67
CA ARG A 153 21.17 -50.21 -34.21
C ARG A 153 21.02 -50.01 -32.72
N VAL A 154 21.88 -50.61 -31.89
CA VAL A 154 21.94 -50.35 -30.45
C VAL A 154 22.29 -48.90 -30.17
N ASN A 155 23.32 -48.36 -30.85
CA ASN A 155 23.77 -46.98 -30.67
C ASN A 155 22.66 -45.98 -31.07
N GLU A 156 21.95 -46.21 -32.15
CA GLU A 156 20.80 -45.40 -32.60
C GLU A 156 19.70 -45.36 -31.53
N LEU A 157 19.28 -46.52 -31.00
CA LEU A 157 18.22 -46.57 -29.98
C LEU A 157 18.67 -45.99 -28.63
N GLN A 158 19.95 -46.14 -28.28
CA GLN A 158 20.49 -45.45 -27.12
C GLN A 158 20.44 -43.90 -27.25
N ALA A 159 20.79 -43.40 -28.44
CA ALA A 159 20.69 -41.96 -28.73
C ALA A 159 19.24 -41.48 -28.69
N SER A 160 18.31 -42.28 -29.29
CA SER A 160 16.87 -42.01 -29.23
C SER A 160 16.34 -41.96 -27.80
N LEU A 161 16.74 -42.92 -26.94
CA LEU A 161 16.35 -42.96 -25.54
C LEU A 161 16.88 -41.75 -24.76
N ARG A 162 18.16 -41.38 -24.99
CA ARG A 162 18.70 -40.14 -24.37
C ARG A 162 17.89 -38.94 -24.78
N THR A 163 17.59 -38.75 -26.05
CA THR A 163 16.78 -37.63 -26.56
C THR A 163 15.36 -37.65 -26.01
N ALA A 164 14.75 -38.82 -25.88
CA ALA A 164 13.40 -38.97 -25.33
C ALA A 164 13.29 -38.54 -23.86
N ARG A 165 14.38 -38.70 -23.10
CA ARG A 165 14.46 -38.30 -21.67
C ARG A 165 14.79 -36.85 -21.48
N LEU A 166 15.29 -36.15 -22.50
CA LEU A 166 15.61 -34.73 -22.37
C LEU A 166 14.34 -33.88 -22.30
N PRO A 167 14.34 -32.85 -21.42
CA PRO A 167 13.31 -31.80 -21.48
C PRO A 167 13.43 -31.01 -22.77
N ALA A 168 12.48 -30.13 -23.03
CA ALA A 168 12.54 -29.19 -24.15
C ALA A 168 13.83 -28.36 -24.14
N ARG A 169 14.16 -27.75 -25.26
CA ARG A 169 15.39 -26.96 -25.41
C ARG A 169 15.42 -25.82 -24.37
N PRO A 170 16.61 -25.42 -23.87
CA PRO A 170 16.73 -24.39 -22.84
C PRO A 170 16.00 -23.08 -23.18
N GLN A 171 16.05 -22.65 -24.44
CA GLN A 171 15.38 -21.44 -24.91
C GLN A 171 13.84 -21.56 -24.89
N GLU A 172 13.31 -22.72 -25.29
CA GLU A 172 11.86 -23.00 -25.27
C GLU A 172 11.33 -23.00 -23.82
N ARG A 173 12.05 -23.64 -22.90
CA ARG A 173 11.75 -23.64 -21.46
C ARG A 173 11.82 -22.24 -20.87
N ALA A 174 12.86 -21.47 -21.23
CA ALA A 174 13.02 -20.08 -20.77
C ALA A 174 11.85 -19.21 -21.27
N ALA A 175 11.45 -19.37 -22.54
CA ALA A 175 10.32 -18.63 -23.11
C ALA A 175 9.00 -18.99 -22.41
N ALA A 176 8.70 -20.28 -22.21
CA ALA A 176 7.49 -20.72 -21.51
C ALA A 176 7.47 -20.27 -20.05
N SER A 177 8.60 -20.34 -19.35
CA SER A 177 8.74 -19.82 -17.99
C SER A 177 8.51 -18.30 -17.93
N ALA A 178 9.02 -17.54 -18.90
CA ALA A 178 8.76 -16.11 -19.00
C ALA A 178 7.28 -15.82 -19.23
N GLN A 179 6.61 -16.59 -20.10
CA GLN A 179 5.19 -16.47 -20.34
C GLN A 179 4.36 -16.78 -19.09
N ALA A 180 4.72 -17.83 -18.34
CA ALA A 180 4.05 -18.17 -17.07
C ALA A 180 4.19 -17.03 -16.02
N ARG A 181 5.39 -16.43 -15.92
CA ARG A 181 5.61 -15.26 -15.06
C ARG A 181 4.78 -14.06 -15.48
N ALA A 182 4.71 -13.76 -16.78
CA ALA A 182 3.91 -12.67 -17.32
C ALA A 182 2.42 -12.86 -17.02
N ALA A 183 1.88 -14.07 -17.22
CA ALA A 183 0.49 -14.39 -16.90
C ALA A 183 0.20 -14.29 -15.39
N SER A 184 1.13 -14.74 -14.55
CA SER A 184 1.01 -14.61 -13.08
C SER A 184 1.03 -13.15 -12.63
N ALA A 185 1.84 -12.30 -13.26
CA ALA A 185 1.85 -10.86 -12.99
C ALA A 185 0.54 -10.19 -13.40
N ALA A 186 -0.03 -10.57 -14.55
CA ALA A 186 -1.34 -10.08 -14.99
C ALA A 186 -2.46 -10.49 -14.02
N LEU A 187 -2.45 -11.72 -13.51
CA LEU A 187 -3.36 -12.17 -12.45
C LEU A 187 -3.20 -11.34 -11.17
N ALA A 188 -1.98 -11.11 -10.71
CA ALA A 188 -1.72 -10.31 -9.51
C ALA A 188 -2.29 -8.89 -9.66
N GLN A 189 -2.17 -8.28 -10.84
CA GLN A 189 -2.75 -6.97 -11.14
C GLN A 189 -4.29 -6.98 -11.05
N GLN A 190 -4.97 -8.02 -11.56
CA GLN A 190 -6.43 -8.09 -11.47
C GLN A 190 -6.89 -8.32 -10.02
N ARG A 191 -6.20 -9.17 -9.26
CA ARG A 191 -6.49 -9.38 -7.84
C ARG A 191 -6.33 -8.10 -7.02
N TRP A 192 -5.27 -7.36 -7.26
CA TRP A 192 -5.07 -6.05 -6.62
C TRP A 192 -6.25 -5.11 -6.89
N ARG A 193 -6.79 -5.06 -8.12
CA ARG A 193 -7.97 -4.22 -8.42
C ARG A 193 -9.20 -4.63 -7.62
N VAL A 194 -9.44 -5.94 -7.46
CA VAL A 194 -10.53 -6.46 -6.62
C VAL A 194 -10.34 -6.05 -5.16
N GLU A 195 -9.13 -6.17 -4.62
CA GLU A 195 -8.81 -5.81 -3.24
C GLU A 195 -8.98 -4.32 -2.99
N GLN A 196 -8.56 -3.48 -3.95
CA GLN A 196 -8.63 -2.02 -3.82
C GLN A 196 -10.05 -1.44 -3.96
N ALA A 197 -11.01 -2.23 -4.35
CA ALA A 197 -12.41 -1.80 -4.41
C ALA A 197 -13.09 -1.72 -3.03
N ALA A 198 -12.54 -2.37 -2.01
CA ALA A 198 -12.97 -2.26 -0.63
C ALA A 198 -11.94 -1.46 0.17
N GLN A 199 -12.39 -0.41 0.86
CA GLN A 199 -11.52 0.46 1.63
C GLN A 199 -11.84 0.40 3.11
N ALA A 200 -10.78 0.44 3.92
CA ALA A 200 -10.84 0.45 5.37
C ALA A 200 -10.20 1.72 5.94
N ALA A 201 -10.54 2.05 7.18
CA ALA A 201 -10.00 3.21 7.86
C ALA A 201 -8.47 3.07 8.07
N PRO A 202 -7.67 4.06 7.66
CA PRO A 202 -6.21 4.01 7.84
C PRO A 202 -5.77 4.17 9.30
N ALA A 203 -6.60 4.80 10.12
CA ALA A 203 -6.37 5.06 11.54
C ALA A 203 -7.69 5.27 12.27
N ASP A 204 -7.65 5.34 13.60
CA ASP A 204 -8.79 5.76 14.41
C ASP A 204 -9.19 7.18 14.04
N ALA A 205 -10.47 7.39 13.71
CA ALA A 205 -10.96 8.68 13.25
C ALA A 205 -12.48 8.81 13.42
N GLN A 206 -12.95 10.05 13.36
CA GLN A 206 -14.37 10.33 13.16
C GLN A 206 -14.66 10.50 11.67
N VAL A 207 -15.75 9.94 11.19
CA VAL A 207 -16.28 10.21 9.84
C VAL A 207 -16.85 11.64 9.82
N ALA A 208 -16.18 12.54 9.09
CA ALA A 208 -16.61 13.93 9.01
C ALA A 208 -17.76 14.08 8.01
N GLU A 209 -17.63 13.47 6.84
CA GLU A 209 -18.60 13.58 5.75
C GLU A 209 -18.54 12.37 4.83
N THR A 210 -19.67 12.05 4.19
CA THR A 210 -19.80 11.06 3.12
C THR A 210 -20.28 11.75 1.85
N PHE A 211 -19.54 11.61 0.74
CA PHE A 211 -19.78 12.34 -0.51
C PHE A 211 -20.67 11.58 -1.49
N TYR A 212 -20.81 10.26 -1.31
CA TYR A 212 -21.57 9.38 -2.20
C TYR A 212 -22.57 8.55 -1.41
N ARG A 213 -23.60 8.08 -2.11
CA ARG A 213 -24.63 7.17 -1.61
C ARG A 213 -24.55 5.82 -2.30
N VAL A 214 -25.03 4.78 -1.61
CA VAL A 214 -25.11 3.43 -2.19
C VAL A 214 -25.92 3.48 -3.49
N GLY A 215 -25.36 2.88 -4.54
CA GLY A 215 -25.91 2.87 -5.89
C GLY A 215 -25.30 3.90 -6.85
N GLU A 216 -24.61 4.92 -6.35
CA GLU A 216 -23.95 5.93 -7.18
C GLU A 216 -22.63 5.41 -7.77
N TRP A 217 -22.23 5.98 -8.90
CA TRP A 217 -20.96 5.68 -9.56
C TRP A 217 -19.84 6.55 -9.00
N VAL A 218 -18.75 5.91 -8.58
CA VAL A 218 -17.55 6.57 -8.05
C VAL A 218 -16.42 6.42 -9.05
N GLY A 219 -15.79 7.54 -9.41
CA GLY A 219 -14.61 7.56 -10.28
C GLY A 219 -13.35 7.14 -9.51
N ALA A 220 -12.35 6.60 -10.22
CA ALA A 220 -11.08 6.27 -9.62
C ALA A 220 -10.41 7.51 -8.99
N GLY A 221 -9.94 7.40 -7.75
CA GLY A 221 -9.31 8.48 -6.99
C GLY A 221 -10.29 9.54 -6.46
N GLN A 222 -11.59 9.39 -6.66
CA GLN A 222 -12.58 10.29 -6.07
C GLN A 222 -12.84 9.92 -4.60
N PRO A 223 -12.77 10.88 -3.67
CA PRO A 223 -13.03 10.63 -2.27
C PRO A 223 -14.49 10.23 -2.03
N VAL A 224 -14.70 9.11 -1.36
CA VAL A 224 -16.04 8.63 -0.97
C VAL A 224 -16.46 9.23 0.36
N LEU A 225 -15.51 9.42 1.27
CA LEU A 225 -15.74 10.02 2.57
C LEU A 225 -14.50 10.76 3.08
N ALA A 226 -14.70 11.62 4.07
CA ALA A 226 -13.66 12.32 4.80
C ALA A 226 -13.59 11.81 6.24
N LEU A 227 -12.39 11.48 6.70
CA LEU A 227 -12.09 11.12 8.09
C LEU A 227 -11.35 12.26 8.80
N LEU A 228 -11.64 12.44 10.06
CA LEU A 228 -10.92 13.36 10.94
C LEU A 228 -10.26 12.56 12.08
N PRO A 229 -8.98 12.21 11.97
CA PRO A 229 -8.24 11.64 13.09
C PRO A 229 -8.11 12.65 14.21
N PRO A 230 -8.31 12.26 15.49
CA PRO A 230 -8.19 13.20 16.62
C PRO A 230 -6.83 13.93 16.68
N THR A 231 -5.77 13.27 16.28
CA THR A 231 -4.42 13.83 16.24
C THR A 231 -4.21 14.91 15.17
N GLN A 232 -5.16 15.07 14.25
CA GLN A 232 -5.08 16.04 13.15
C GLN A 232 -5.95 17.28 13.37
N ILE A 233 -6.41 17.52 14.62
CA ILE A 233 -7.05 18.77 15.01
C ILE A 233 -5.98 19.73 15.47
N LYS A 234 -6.02 20.97 14.97
CA LYS A 234 -5.09 22.06 15.30
C LYS A 234 -5.86 23.34 15.57
N ALA A 235 -5.24 24.24 16.32
CA ALA A 235 -5.69 25.62 16.45
C ALA A 235 -4.97 26.46 15.39
N ARG A 236 -5.70 27.22 14.61
CA ARG A 236 -5.20 28.25 13.70
C ARG A 236 -5.57 29.60 14.27
N PHE A 237 -4.58 30.46 14.53
CA PHE A 237 -4.81 31.78 15.10
C PHE A 237 -3.88 32.81 14.47
N PHE A 238 -4.24 34.08 14.66
CA PHE A 238 -3.60 35.19 13.99
C PHE A 238 -2.89 36.07 15.00
N VAL A 239 -1.57 36.20 14.83
CA VAL A 239 -0.68 36.93 15.74
C VAL A 239 -0.22 38.22 15.08
N PRO A 240 -0.37 39.39 15.73
CA PRO A 240 0.16 40.66 15.23
C PRO A 240 1.69 40.63 15.05
N GLU A 241 2.20 41.41 14.09
CA GLU A 241 3.63 41.52 13.79
C GLU A 241 4.52 41.75 15.03
N PRO A 242 4.19 42.64 15.97
CA PRO A 242 5.02 42.85 17.17
C PRO A 242 5.15 41.60 18.05
N ASP A 243 4.13 40.78 18.10
CA ASP A 243 4.07 39.59 18.98
C ASP A 243 4.73 38.37 18.32
N VAL A 244 4.64 38.24 17.00
CA VAL A 244 5.16 37.06 16.29
C VAL A 244 6.67 36.94 16.40
N ALA A 245 7.39 38.07 16.47
CA ALA A 245 8.85 38.08 16.64
C ALA A 245 9.32 37.40 17.95
N THR A 246 8.43 37.27 18.92
CA THR A 246 8.73 36.66 20.24
C THR A 246 8.21 35.23 20.34
N LEU A 247 7.49 34.72 19.32
CA LEU A 247 6.91 33.39 19.28
C LEU A 247 7.79 32.46 18.48
N LYS A 248 8.00 31.25 18.96
CA LYS A 248 8.81 30.23 18.28
C LYS A 248 8.02 28.94 18.13
N ALA A 249 8.36 28.17 17.09
CA ALA A 249 7.89 26.79 16.99
C ALA A 249 8.36 26.00 18.21
N GLY A 250 7.44 25.24 18.82
CA GLY A 250 7.65 24.53 20.08
C GLY A 250 7.12 25.26 21.32
N ASP A 251 6.84 26.56 21.26
CA ASP A 251 6.26 27.31 22.38
C ASP A 251 4.88 26.73 22.75
N VAL A 252 4.56 26.78 24.04
CA VAL A 252 3.25 26.35 24.56
C VAL A 252 2.32 27.54 24.65
N VAL A 253 1.12 27.35 24.10
CA VAL A 253 0.00 28.29 24.18
C VAL A 253 -1.20 27.65 24.88
N GLN A 254 -2.05 28.46 25.45
CA GLN A 254 -3.29 28.06 26.10
C GLN A 254 -4.45 28.44 25.18
N LEU A 255 -5.25 27.44 24.82
CA LEU A 255 -6.45 27.59 24.01
C LEU A 255 -7.66 27.65 24.94
N SER A 256 -8.50 28.65 24.76
CA SER A 256 -9.77 28.79 25.48
C SER A 256 -10.90 28.92 24.48
N CYS A 257 -12.04 28.33 24.76
CA CYS A 257 -13.27 28.46 23.94
C CYS A 257 -14.50 28.41 24.83
N ASP A 258 -15.59 28.98 24.36
CA ASP A 258 -16.87 28.89 25.06
C ASP A 258 -17.34 27.41 25.10
N GLY A 259 -17.48 26.89 26.32
CA GLY A 259 -17.87 25.50 26.57
C GLY A 259 -16.73 24.47 26.59
N CYS A 260 -15.48 24.83 26.37
CA CYS A 260 -14.35 23.92 26.47
C CYS A 260 -13.92 23.54 27.91
N GLY A 261 -14.46 24.20 28.92
CA GLY A 261 -14.07 24.00 30.31
C GLY A 261 -12.67 24.57 30.62
N THR A 262 -11.73 23.74 31.09
CA THR A 262 -10.37 24.18 31.37
C THR A 262 -9.60 24.50 30.08
N PRO A 263 -8.70 25.51 30.10
CA PRO A 263 -7.84 25.81 28.97
C PRO A 263 -7.05 24.60 28.51
N ILE A 264 -6.90 24.47 27.21
CA ILE A 264 -6.20 23.35 26.54
C ILE A 264 -4.79 23.82 26.21
N ALA A 265 -3.79 23.09 26.65
CA ALA A 265 -2.41 23.34 26.27
C ALA A 265 -2.18 22.87 24.83
N ALA A 266 -1.56 23.71 24.01
CA ALA A 266 -1.19 23.38 22.65
C ALA A 266 0.22 23.86 22.35
N ARG A 267 0.93 23.11 21.50
CA ARG A 267 2.29 23.44 21.10
C ARG A 267 2.28 24.06 19.71
N VAL A 268 2.92 25.22 19.57
CA VAL A 268 3.10 25.87 18.27
C VAL A 268 3.85 24.94 17.32
N SER A 269 3.21 24.55 16.25
CA SER A 269 3.76 23.64 15.23
C SER A 269 4.30 24.39 14.01
N ARG A 270 3.68 25.53 13.67
CA ARG A 270 4.04 26.31 12.49
C ARG A 270 3.74 27.79 12.68
N ILE A 271 4.61 28.64 12.16
CA ILE A 271 4.40 30.09 12.02
C ILE A 271 4.52 30.37 10.53
N ALA A 272 3.52 31.03 9.92
CA ALA A 272 3.55 31.40 8.51
C ALA A 272 4.72 32.37 8.23
N THR A 273 5.39 32.17 7.11
CA THR A 273 6.51 33.03 6.68
C THR A 273 6.05 34.32 5.99
N GLN A 274 4.78 34.37 5.61
CA GLN A 274 4.16 35.53 4.99
C GLN A 274 3.05 36.05 5.86
N ALA A 275 2.96 37.38 5.96
CA ALA A 275 1.88 38.03 6.67
C ALA A 275 0.59 37.98 5.81
N GLU A 276 -0.53 37.83 6.49
CA GLU A 276 -1.87 37.96 5.92
C GLU A 276 -2.51 39.25 6.37
N TYR A 277 -3.36 39.81 5.53
CA TYR A 277 -4.21 40.92 5.96
C TYR A 277 -5.45 40.34 6.63
N THR A 278 -5.81 40.83 7.81
CA THR A 278 -7.10 40.54 8.39
C THR A 278 -8.18 41.02 7.41
N PRO A 279 -9.14 40.16 6.99
CA PRO A 279 -10.24 40.60 6.14
C PRO A 279 -10.91 41.80 6.79
N PRO A 280 -11.18 42.90 6.07
CA PRO A 280 -11.85 44.06 6.66
C PRO A 280 -13.27 43.68 7.03
N VAL A 281 -13.51 43.40 8.32
CA VAL A 281 -14.87 43.44 8.86
C VAL A 281 -15.27 44.92 8.89
N ILE A 282 -16.15 45.31 7.99
CA ILE A 282 -16.54 46.69 7.69
C ILE A 282 -17.31 47.31 8.89
N TYR A 283 -16.68 47.60 9.98
CA TYR A 283 -17.27 48.44 11.07
C TYR A 283 -16.19 49.07 11.94
N SER A 284 -15.42 49.97 11.44
CA SER A 284 -14.97 51.24 12.02
C SER A 284 -13.64 51.72 11.41
N ASN A 285 -13.51 53.02 11.21
CA ASN A 285 -12.33 53.70 10.67
C ASN A 285 -11.04 53.65 11.59
N ALA A 286 -11.10 52.94 12.70
CA ALA A 286 -9.98 52.83 13.65
C ALA A 286 -9.15 51.54 13.56
N GLN A 287 -9.59 50.56 12.76
CA GLN A 287 -8.82 49.32 12.53
C GLN A 287 -8.31 49.29 11.12
N ARG A 288 -7.28 50.06 10.82
CA ARG A 288 -6.44 49.82 9.62
C ARG A 288 -5.92 48.42 9.68
N ALA A 289 -6.01 47.69 8.55
CA ALA A 289 -5.55 46.32 8.39
C ALA A 289 -4.16 46.17 9.05
N LYS A 290 -4.11 45.53 10.20
CA LYS A 290 -2.85 45.16 10.85
C LYS A 290 -2.35 43.91 10.20
N LEU A 291 -1.08 43.88 9.79
CA LEU A 291 -0.40 42.69 9.36
C LEU A 291 -0.45 41.66 10.50
N VAL A 292 -0.96 40.50 10.20
CA VAL A 292 -0.99 39.36 11.12
C VAL A 292 -0.30 38.16 10.49
N PHE A 293 0.27 37.33 11.33
CA PHE A 293 0.87 36.07 10.89
C PHE A 293 0.01 34.94 11.36
N MET A 294 -0.32 34.03 10.48
CA MET A 294 -1.03 32.81 10.80
C MET A 294 -0.09 31.87 11.55
N VAL A 295 -0.56 31.38 12.70
CA VAL A 295 0.15 30.42 13.55
C VAL A 295 -0.73 29.21 13.76
N GLU A 296 -0.12 28.03 13.66
CA GLU A 296 -0.78 26.76 13.96
C GLU A 296 -0.20 26.18 15.25
N ALA A 297 -1.08 25.72 16.15
CA ALA A 297 -0.68 24.98 17.33
C ALA A 297 -1.49 23.68 17.45
N ARG A 298 -0.84 22.62 17.89
CA ARG A 298 -1.45 21.31 18.07
C ARG A 298 -1.61 21.01 19.55
N PRO A 299 -2.83 20.69 19.99
CA PRO A 299 -3.06 20.17 21.34
C PRO A 299 -2.53 18.74 21.44
N ASP A 300 -2.36 18.23 22.64
CA ASP A 300 -2.07 16.82 22.86
C ASP A 300 -3.25 15.95 22.41
N ALA A 301 -2.97 14.71 22.00
CA ALA A 301 -3.98 13.78 21.45
C ALA A 301 -5.17 13.54 22.40
N ALA A 302 -4.96 13.63 23.71
CA ALA A 302 -6.01 13.46 24.71
C ALA A 302 -7.01 14.64 24.75
N ASP A 303 -6.52 15.85 24.48
CA ASP A 303 -7.33 17.08 24.52
C ASP A 303 -7.89 17.49 23.15
N ALA A 304 -7.29 16.99 22.05
CA ALA A 304 -7.71 17.30 20.70
C ALA A 304 -9.22 17.07 20.42
N PRO A 305 -9.87 15.98 20.91
CA PRO A 305 -11.31 15.75 20.70
C PRO A 305 -12.23 16.79 21.34
N ARG A 306 -11.71 17.60 22.29
CA ARG A 306 -12.48 18.71 22.89
C ARG A 306 -12.63 19.89 21.94
N LEU A 307 -11.80 19.98 20.91
CA LEU A 307 -11.84 21.00 19.87
C LEU A 307 -12.64 20.46 18.66
N LYS A 308 -13.72 21.12 18.35
CA LYS A 308 -14.48 20.82 17.12
C LYS A 308 -14.03 21.77 16.01
N PRO A 309 -13.76 21.28 14.78
CA PRO A 309 -13.45 22.15 13.64
C PRO A 309 -14.49 23.26 13.48
N GLY A 310 -14.00 24.49 13.26
CA GLY A 310 -14.83 25.70 13.17
C GLY A 310 -15.10 26.39 14.49
N LEU A 311 -14.72 25.80 15.64
CA LEU A 311 -14.93 26.43 16.95
C LEU A 311 -14.01 27.64 17.11
N PRO A 312 -14.53 28.84 17.45
CA PRO A 312 -13.72 30.02 17.76
C PRO A 312 -12.85 29.77 18.99
N LEU A 313 -11.62 30.24 18.94
CA LEU A 313 -10.63 30.07 19.99
C LEU A 313 -10.01 31.42 20.40
N ASP A 314 -9.86 31.63 21.72
CA ASP A 314 -8.96 32.60 22.28
C ASP A 314 -7.66 31.93 22.69
N VAL A 315 -6.56 32.45 22.17
CA VAL A 315 -5.23 31.87 22.37
C VAL A 315 -4.38 32.81 23.20
N ARG A 316 -3.76 32.30 24.24
CA ARG A 316 -2.85 33.08 25.11
C ARG A 316 -1.52 32.35 25.21
N ARG A 317 -0.44 33.10 25.37
CA ARG A 317 0.85 32.50 25.72
C ARG A 317 0.72 31.84 27.10
N ALA A 318 1.22 30.62 27.23
CA ALA A 318 1.36 30.02 28.53
C ALA A 318 2.31 30.91 29.38
N ALA A 319 1.92 31.22 30.61
CA ALA A 319 2.84 31.88 31.53
C ALA A 319 4.09 31.01 31.65
N ALA A 320 5.27 31.62 31.48
CA ALA A 320 6.52 30.92 31.71
C ALA A 320 6.45 30.42 33.17
N GLY A 321 6.35 29.10 33.32
CA GLY A 321 6.40 28.48 34.65
C GLY A 321 7.73 28.88 35.30
N GLY A 322 7.63 29.55 36.43
CA GLY A 322 8.74 29.88 37.29
C GLY A 322 9.33 28.64 37.97
#